data_0fa167bef76c76cbd05406a54051346c
#
_entry.id   0fa167bef76c76cbd05406a54051346c
#
_cell.length_a   1.000
_cell.length_b   1.000
_cell.length_c   1.000
_cell.angle_alpha   90.00
_cell.angle_beta   90.00
_cell.angle_gamma   90.00
#
_symmetry.space_group_name_H-M   'P 1'
#
loop_
_entity.id
_entity.type
_entity.pdbx_description
1 polymer ?
#
loop_
_entity_poly.entity_id
_entity_poly.type
_entity_poly.pdbx_seq_one_letter_code
_entity_poly.pdbx_strand_id
1 'polypeptide(L)'
;MSKRPMEKESFKGKKITVMGLGLFGGGVGAAKYLASQGADVTVTDLKSAEELSASIKLLENLPVKLKLGKHEEEDFVNVDMLVVNPAVPNDSRFLKLALENSIRIDSELSIFFRLCPAPVIGITGSNGKSTTTSLLGKMLKDAGIKIWVGGNIGISLLENLEKIKPDDVVVLEISSFQLEYLARIEMSPHISIVTNIAPNHLDRHKTMENYIGAKKAIIHYQQEDDYAIMNYDDPTLKKWEG
;
A
#
# COMPACT_ATOMS: atom_id res chain seq x y z
N MET A 1 4.97 -6.89 21.92
CA MET A 1 4.20 -6.83 20.68
C MET A 1 3.81 -8.25 20.29
N SER A 2 2.53 -8.53 20.21
CA SER A 2 2.01 -9.80 19.72
C SER A 2 2.40 -9.95 18.24
N LYS A 3 2.99 -11.10 17.87
CA LYS A 3 3.33 -11.37 16.47
C LYS A 3 2.04 -11.79 15.77
N ARG A 4 1.55 -10.95 14.84
CA ARG A 4 0.46 -11.38 13.96
C ARG A 4 0.93 -12.58 13.15
N PRO A 5 0.10 -13.62 12.98
CA PRO A 5 0.47 -14.77 12.17
C PRO A 5 0.66 -14.30 10.71
N MET A 6 1.83 -14.61 10.14
CA MET A 6 2.06 -14.39 8.71
C MET A 6 1.17 -15.33 7.89
N GLU A 7 0.47 -14.79 6.92
CA GLU A 7 -0.21 -15.60 5.94
C GLU A 7 0.82 -16.30 5.03
N LYS A 8 0.71 -17.62 4.89
CA LYS A 8 1.44 -18.35 3.86
C LYS A 8 0.65 -18.20 2.56
N GLU A 9 0.98 -17.19 1.76
CA GLU A 9 0.36 -16.98 0.47
C GLU A 9 1.30 -17.42 -0.65
N SER A 10 0.80 -18.24 -1.58
CA SER A 10 1.53 -18.62 -2.78
C SER A 10 0.96 -17.92 -4.00
N PHE A 11 1.83 -17.26 -4.75
CA PHE A 11 1.49 -16.60 -6.02
C PHE A 11 1.89 -17.45 -7.23
N LYS A 12 2.59 -18.56 -7.02
CA LYS A 12 3.12 -19.41 -8.10
C LYS A 12 1.99 -19.90 -9.02
N GLY A 13 2.13 -19.60 -10.31
CA GLY A 13 1.17 -19.99 -11.36
C GLY A 13 -0.14 -19.21 -11.35
N LYS A 14 -0.35 -18.26 -10.40
CA LYS A 14 -1.54 -17.40 -10.42
C LYS A 14 -1.44 -16.36 -11.53
N LYS A 15 -2.55 -16.11 -12.20
CA LYS A 15 -2.70 -14.99 -13.14
C LYS A 15 -3.04 -13.72 -12.36
N ILE A 16 -2.16 -12.74 -12.42
CA ILE A 16 -2.32 -11.51 -11.63
C ILE A 16 -2.23 -10.29 -12.54
N THR A 17 -3.26 -9.46 -12.51
CA THR A 17 -3.19 -8.16 -13.17
C THR A 17 -2.77 -7.08 -12.18
N VAL A 18 -1.77 -6.29 -12.55
CA VAL A 18 -1.37 -5.07 -11.85
C VAL A 18 -1.96 -3.88 -12.61
N MET A 19 -2.95 -3.22 -12.02
CA MET A 19 -3.63 -2.06 -12.59
C MET A 19 -2.95 -0.77 -12.13
N GLY A 20 -2.29 -0.11 -13.07
CA GLY A 20 -1.51 1.10 -12.83
C GLY A 20 -0.06 0.81 -12.47
N LEU A 21 0.84 0.88 -13.47
CA LEU A 21 2.29 0.81 -13.26
C LEU A 21 2.79 2.01 -12.46
N GLY A 22 2.29 3.20 -12.85
CA GLY A 22 2.61 4.46 -12.21
C GLY A 22 4.09 4.88 -12.35
N LEU A 23 4.39 6.06 -11.80
CA LEU A 23 5.73 6.67 -11.84
C LEU A 23 6.46 6.60 -10.48
N PHE A 24 5.77 6.22 -9.41
CA PHE A 24 6.26 6.30 -8.03
C PHE A 24 6.60 4.94 -7.39
N GLY A 25 6.76 3.89 -8.19
CA GLY A 25 7.34 2.62 -7.77
C GLY A 25 6.38 1.56 -7.23
N GLY A 26 5.18 1.88 -6.74
CA GLY A 26 4.28 0.87 -6.15
C GLY A 26 3.83 -0.21 -7.13
N GLY A 27 3.41 0.16 -8.35
CA GLY A 27 3.05 -0.79 -9.40
C GLY A 27 4.25 -1.60 -9.89
N VAL A 28 5.41 -0.94 -10.01
CA VAL A 28 6.68 -1.61 -10.38
C VAL A 28 7.07 -2.63 -9.32
N GLY A 29 7.06 -2.24 -8.04
CA GLY A 29 7.41 -3.13 -6.93
C GLY A 29 6.49 -4.33 -6.83
N ALA A 30 5.17 -4.13 -7.00
CA ALA A 30 4.20 -5.22 -7.05
C ALA A 30 4.49 -6.19 -8.21
N ALA A 31 4.70 -5.66 -9.43
CA ALA A 31 4.97 -6.48 -10.60
C ALA A 31 6.25 -7.31 -10.46
N LYS A 32 7.34 -6.71 -9.97
CA LYS A 32 8.61 -7.39 -9.71
C LYS A 32 8.46 -8.49 -8.67
N TYR A 33 7.85 -8.16 -7.53
CA TYR A 33 7.68 -9.12 -6.45
C TYR A 33 6.86 -10.32 -6.91
N LEU A 34 5.68 -10.08 -7.51
CA LEU A 34 4.79 -11.14 -7.96
C LEU A 34 5.42 -12.02 -9.04
N ALA A 35 6.13 -11.42 -9.99
CA ALA A 35 6.88 -12.19 -11.00
C ALA A 35 7.99 -13.05 -10.37
N SER A 36 8.72 -12.51 -9.36
CA SER A 36 9.74 -13.28 -8.63
C SER A 36 9.16 -14.45 -7.84
N GLN A 37 7.89 -14.34 -7.40
CA GLN A 37 7.15 -15.40 -6.73
C GLN A 37 6.50 -16.40 -7.71
N GLY A 38 6.76 -16.27 -9.01
CA GLY A 38 6.31 -17.20 -10.05
C GLY A 38 4.87 -17.00 -10.53
N ALA A 39 4.30 -15.83 -10.33
CA ALA A 39 3.01 -15.46 -10.91
C ALA A 39 3.12 -15.15 -12.41
N ASP A 40 2.05 -15.38 -13.18
CA ASP A 40 1.86 -14.85 -14.54
C ASP A 40 1.31 -13.42 -14.44
N VAL A 41 2.21 -12.44 -14.56
CA VAL A 41 1.89 -11.03 -14.28
C VAL A 41 1.61 -10.27 -15.58
N THR A 42 0.44 -9.64 -15.63
CA THR A 42 0.10 -8.64 -16.64
C THR A 42 0.00 -7.27 -15.96
N VAL A 43 0.73 -6.29 -16.45
CA VAL A 43 0.62 -4.89 -16.02
C VAL A 43 -0.18 -4.12 -17.06
N THR A 44 -1.21 -3.39 -16.62
CA THR A 44 -2.00 -2.53 -17.49
C THR A 44 -2.03 -1.09 -16.96
N ASP A 45 -1.87 -0.10 -17.85
CA ASP A 45 -1.91 1.32 -17.51
C ASP A 45 -2.53 2.12 -18.66
N LEU A 46 -3.26 3.19 -18.33
CA LEU A 46 -3.83 4.11 -19.34
C LEU A 46 -2.78 4.99 -20.00
N LYS A 47 -1.64 5.19 -19.35
CA LYS A 47 -0.51 5.92 -19.90
C LYS A 47 0.19 5.11 -20.97
N SER A 48 0.79 5.83 -21.93
CA SER A 48 1.57 5.24 -23.00
C SER A 48 2.91 4.68 -22.52
N ALA A 49 3.54 3.84 -23.36
CA ALA A 49 4.87 3.32 -23.08
C ALA A 49 5.93 4.44 -22.99
N GLU A 50 5.74 5.54 -23.73
CA GLU A 50 6.63 6.70 -23.68
C GLU A 50 6.57 7.39 -22.32
N GLU A 51 5.36 7.65 -21.81
CA GLU A 51 5.14 8.26 -20.48
C GLU A 51 5.66 7.39 -19.33
N LEU A 52 5.64 6.08 -19.49
CA LEU A 52 6.06 5.10 -18.49
C LEU A 52 7.46 4.54 -18.71
N SER A 53 8.23 5.10 -19.63
CA SER A 53 9.52 4.56 -20.06
C SER A 53 10.48 4.26 -18.89
N ALA A 54 10.56 5.17 -17.91
CA ALA A 54 11.38 4.95 -16.71
C ALA A 54 10.92 3.75 -15.86
N SER A 55 9.61 3.56 -15.71
CA SER A 55 9.04 2.45 -14.97
C SER A 55 9.17 1.13 -15.73
N ILE A 56 8.99 1.17 -17.05
CA ILE A 56 9.17 -0.01 -17.92
C ILE A 56 10.60 -0.53 -17.86
N LYS A 57 11.59 0.37 -17.89
CA LYS A 57 13.01 0.00 -17.78
C LYS A 57 13.33 -0.78 -16.52
N LEU A 58 12.60 -0.54 -15.42
CA LEU A 58 12.77 -1.28 -14.18
C LEU A 58 12.20 -2.71 -14.23
N LEU A 59 11.40 -3.02 -15.26
CA LEU A 59 10.82 -4.35 -15.51
C LEU A 59 11.52 -5.11 -16.64
N GLU A 60 12.53 -4.52 -17.28
CA GLU A 60 13.33 -5.19 -18.30
C GLU A 60 13.88 -6.51 -17.75
N ASN A 61 13.82 -7.55 -18.56
CA ASN A 61 14.25 -8.91 -18.23
C ASN A 61 13.39 -9.66 -17.21
N LEU A 62 12.23 -9.15 -16.84
CA LEU A 62 11.26 -9.89 -16.04
C LEU A 62 10.15 -10.47 -16.93
N PRO A 63 9.59 -11.64 -16.55
CA PRO A 63 8.50 -12.27 -17.32
C PRO A 63 7.16 -11.56 -17.02
N VAL A 64 7.07 -10.28 -17.36
CA VAL A 64 5.89 -9.43 -17.14
C VAL A 64 5.34 -8.98 -18.49
N LYS A 65 4.03 -9.19 -18.69
CA LYS A 65 3.32 -8.70 -19.87
C LYS A 65 2.89 -7.25 -19.64
N LEU A 66 3.12 -6.36 -20.62
CA LEU A 66 2.72 -4.95 -20.54
C LEU A 66 1.60 -4.66 -21.53
N LYS A 67 0.49 -4.12 -21.06
CA LYS A 67 -0.64 -3.61 -21.85
C LYS A 67 -0.85 -2.14 -21.49
N LEU A 68 -0.35 -1.23 -22.31
CA LEU A 68 -0.24 0.19 -22.04
C LEU A 68 -1.10 1.03 -23.00
N GLY A 69 -1.52 2.22 -22.56
CA GLY A 69 -2.38 3.15 -23.33
C GLY A 69 -3.87 2.84 -23.22
N LYS A 70 -4.25 1.66 -22.76
CA LYS A 70 -5.66 1.26 -22.56
C LYS A 70 -5.76 0.12 -21.57
N HIS A 71 -6.97 -0.10 -21.04
CA HIS A 71 -7.34 -1.30 -20.32
C HIS A 71 -8.24 -2.19 -21.19
N GLU A 72 -8.09 -3.48 -21.11
CA GLU A 72 -8.94 -4.48 -21.77
C GLU A 72 -9.72 -5.29 -20.74
N GLU A 73 -11.00 -5.54 -20.96
CA GLU A 73 -11.88 -6.17 -19.96
C GLU A 73 -11.41 -7.57 -19.56
N GLU A 74 -10.83 -8.31 -20.50
CA GLU A 74 -10.29 -9.65 -20.23
C GLU A 74 -9.22 -9.69 -19.13
N ASP A 75 -8.47 -8.58 -18.94
CA ASP A 75 -7.43 -8.48 -17.92
C ASP A 75 -8.01 -8.31 -16.50
N PHE A 76 -9.32 -8.15 -16.39
CA PHE A 76 -10.02 -7.91 -15.11
C PHE A 76 -11.04 -9.00 -14.75
N VAL A 77 -11.26 -9.98 -15.65
CA VAL A 77 -12.26 -11.05 -15.42
C VAL A 77 -11.65 -12.45 -15.45
N ASN A 78 -10.52 -12.63 -16.12
CA ASN A 78 -9.87 -13.95 -16.30
C ASN A 78 -8.58 -14.08 -15.48
N VAL A 79 -8.57 -13.51 -14.28
CA VAL A 79 -7.41 -13.47 -13.39
C VAL A 79 -7.78 -13.93 -11.98
N ASP A 80 -6.80 -14.42 -11.24
CA ASP A 80 -6.98 -14.85 -9.85
C ASP A 80 -6.97 -13.67 -8.87
N MET A 81 -6.28 -12.58 -9.24
CA MET A 81 -6.14 -11.39 -8.40
C MET A 81 -5.88 -10.13 -9.23
N LEU A 82 -6.43 -9.03 -8.77
CA LEU A 82 -6.16 -7.69 -9.27
C LEU A 82 -5.39 -6.89 -8.21
N VAL A 83 -4.16 -6.48 -8.51
CA VAL A 83 -3.38 -5.59 -7.65
C VAL A 83 -3.49 -4.18 -8.18
N VAL A 84 -4.07 -3.29 -7.37
CA VAL A 84 -4.47 -1.95 -7.79
C VAL A 84 -3.51 -0.91 -7.23
N ASN A 85 -3.00 -0.04 -8.10
CA ASN A 85 -2.28 1.15 -7.66
C ASN A 85 -3.27 2.10 -6.94
N PRO A 86 -2.95 2.59 -5.73
CA PRO A 86 -3.84 3.49 -4.98
C PRO A 86 -4.26 4.77 -5.72
N ALA A 87 -3.56 5.16 -6.78
CA ALA A 87 -3.95 6.28 -7.64
C ALA A 87 -5.17 5.99 -8.52
N VAL A 88 -5.54 4.72 -8.72
CA VAL A 88 -6.73 4.33 -9.50
C VAL A 88 -8.00 4.77 -8.75
N PRO A 89 -8.94 5.47 -9.40
CA PRO A 89 -10.20 5.88 -8.77
C PRO A 89 -11.05 4.69 -8.32
N ASN A 90 -11.67 4.79 -7.14
CA ASN A 90 -12.53 3.73 -6.60
C ASN A 90 -13.79 3.46 -7.44
N ASP A 91 -14.22 4.44 -8.24
CA ASP A 91 -15.36 4.35 -9.16
C ASP A 91 -14.97 3.84 -10.56
N SER A 92 -13.72 3.42 -10.75
CA SER A 92 -13.27 2.83 -12.02
C SER A 92 -14.17 1.68 -12.46
N ARG A 93 -14.61 1.72 -13.73
CA ARG A 93 -15.41 0.66 -14.32
C ARG A 93 -14.73 -0.71 -14.25
N PHE A 94 -13.40 -0.75 -14.35
CA PHE A 94 -12.64 -1.99 -14.32
C PHE A 94 -12.55 -2.58 -12.92
N LEU A 95 -12.53 -1.73 -11.86
CA LEU A 95 -12.64 -2.22 -10.48
C LEU A 95 -14.04 -2.81 -10.23
N LYS A 96 -15.09 -2.18 -10.73
CA LYS A 96 -16.45 -2.71 -10.64
C LYS A 96 -16.58 -4.04 -11.37
N LEU A 97 -16.07 -4.10 -12.60
CA LEU A 97 -16.04 -5.33 -13.39
C LEU A 97 -15.33 -6.50 -12.67
N ALA A 98 -14.17 -6.22 -12.05
CA ALA A 98 -13.45 -7.23 -11.28
C ALA A 98 -14.26 -7.71 -10.05
N LEU A 99 -14.91 -6.78 -9.33
CA LEU A 99 -15.76 -7.12 -8.17
C LEU A 99 -16.99 -7.95 -8.59
N GLU A 100 -17.65 -7.60 -9.68
CA GLU A 100 -18.80 -8.33 -10.25
C GLU A 100 -18.43 -9.77 -10.64
N ASN A 101 -17.16 -9.98 -11.02
CA ASN A 101 -16.63 -11.31 -11.34
C ASN A 101 -15.93 -12.00 -10.15
N SER A 102 -16.12 -11.49 -8.92
CA SER A 102 -15.54 -12.03 -7.69
C SER A 102 -14.01 -12.14 -7.73
N ILE A 103 -13.35 -11.30 -8.51
CA ILE A 103 -11.89 -11.22 -8.53
C ILE A 103 -11.40 -10.57 -7.23
N ARG A 104 -10.46 -11.21 -6.58
CA ARG A 104 -9.82 -10.65 -5.39
C ARG A 104 -9.08 -9.35 -5.74
N ILE A 105 -9.43 -8.26 -5.06
CA ILE A 105 -8.74 -6.96 -5.21
C ILE A 105 -7.78 -6.75 -4.06
N ASP A 106 -6.56 -6.37 -4.39
CA ASP A 106 -5.48 -6.13 -3.48
C ASP A 106 -4.68 -4.87 -3.84
N SER A 107 -3.74 -4.49 -3.01
CA SER A 107 -2.75 -3.45 -3.30
C SER A 107 -1.36 -3.93 -2.92
N GLU A 108 -0.35 -3.23 -3.41
CA GLU A 108 1.06 -3.48 -3.03
C GLU A 108 1.22 -3.47 -1.51
N LEU A 109 0.66 -2.45 -0.85
CA LEU A 109 0.76 -2.30 0.60
C LEU A 109 0.00 -3.38 1.35
N SER A 110 -1.17 -3.81 0.88
CA SER A 110 -1.96 -4.88 1.52
C SER A 110 -1.23 -6.21 1.47
N ILE A 111 -0.60 -6.55 0.33
CA ILE A 111 0.25 -7.73 0.21
C ILE A 111 1.41 -7.64 1.20
N PHE A 112 2.08 -6.48 1.27
CA PHE A 112 3.16 -6.25 2.21
C PHE A 112 2.73 -6.46 3.66
N PHE A 113 1.59 -5.90 4.08
CA PHE A 113 1.10 -6.02 5.46
C PHE A 113 0.80 -7.47 5.86
N ARG A 114 0.25 -8.29 4.95
CA ARG A 114 -0.02 -9.70 5.25
C ARG A 114 1.26 -10.54 5.38
N LEU A 115 2.28 -10.18 4.64
CA LEU A 115 3.50 -11.00 4.52
C LEU A 115 4.67 -10.48 5.35
N CYS A 116 4.59 -9.27 5.89
CA CYS A 116 5.67 -8.66 6.66
C CYS A 116 5.82 -9.34 8.04
N PRO A 117 6.99 -9.93 8.34
CA PRO A 117 7.22 -10.58 9.63
C PRO A 117 7.52 -9.61 10.78
N ALA A 118 7.85 -8.36 10.46
CA ALA A 118 8.30 -7.35 11.42
C ALA A 118 7.16 -6.44 11.86
N PRO A 119 7.22 -5.86 13.06
CA PRO A 119 6.29 -4.84 13.48
C PRO A 119 6.36 -3.61 12.57
N VAL A 120 5.17 -3.09 12.23
CA VAL A 120 5.02 -1.92 11.36
C VAL A 120 4.62 -0.71 12.19
N ILE A 121 5.36 0.39 12.02
CA ILE A 121 5.00 1.74 12.47
C ILE A 121 4.45 2.49 11.25
N GLY A 122 3.18 2.81 11.25
CA GLY A 122 2.51 3.53 10.17
C GLY A 122 2.30 5.00 10.49
N ILE A 123 2.72 5.88 9.60
CA ILE A 123 2.57 7.33 9.77
C ILE A 123 1.61 7.87 8.70
N THR A 124 0.54 8.53 9.14
CA THR A 124 -0.38 9.26 8.26
C THR A 124 -0.69 10.67 8.78
N GLY A 125 -1.42 11.41 8.00
CA GLY A 125 -1.88 12.78 8.28
C GLY A 125 -2.05 13.58 7.00
N SER A 126 -2.56 14.78 7.10
CA SER A 126 -2.63 15.68 5.93
C SER A 126 -1.24 16.23 5.61
N ASN A 127 -0.53 16.75 6.61
CA ASN A 127 0.81 17.34 6.50
C ASN A 127 1.80 16.65 7.46
N GLY A 128 3.09 16.78 7.19
CA GLY A 128 4.17 16.31 8.09
C GLY A 128 4.50 14.83 8.03
N LYS A 129 3.80 14.01 7.26
CA LYS A 129 4.04 12.57 7.12
C LYS A 129 5.50 12.23 6.81
N SER A 130 6.02 12.76 5.69
CA SER A 130 7.38 12.44 5.21
C SER A 130 8.46 12.89 6.19
N THR A 131 8.28 14.05 6.79
CA THR A 131 9.20 14.56 7.82
C THR A 131 9.21 13.66 9.05
N THR A 132 8.03 13.29 9.56
CA THR A 132 7.91 12.40 10.72
C THR A 132 8.47 11.01 10.42
N THR A 133 8.17 10.45 9.24
CA THR A 133 8.68 9.14 8.81
C THR A 133 10.22 9.14 8.73
N SER A 134 10.79 10.16 8.08
CA SER A 134 12.25 10.28 7.93
C SER A 134 12.95 10.51 9.27
N LEU A 135 12.38 11.37 10.12
CA LEU A 135 12.93 11.67 11.45
C LEU A 135 12.91 10.42 12.33
N LEU A 136 11.77 9.73 12.43
CA LEU A 136 11.64 8.49 13.21
C LEU A 136 12.61 7.43 12.70
N GLY A 137 12.69 7.25 11.38
CA GLY A 137 13.63 6.33 10.77
C GLY A 137 15.08 6.64 11.17
N LYS A 138 15.47 7.93 11.12
CA LYS A 138 16.81 8.37 11.56
C LYS A 138 17.05 8.08 13.03
N MET A 139 16.11 8.41 13.91
CA MET A 139 16.22 8.19 15.35
C MET A 139 16.39 6.71 15.69
N LEU A 140 15.57 5.83 15.12
CA LEU A 140 15.66 4.39 15.35
C LEU A 140 16.98 3.81 14.84
N LYS A 141 17.43 4.26 13.67
CA LYS A 141 18.73 3.86 13.11
C LYS A 141 19.89 4.28 14.01
N ASP A 142 19.87 5.51 14.53
CA ASP A 142 20.92 6.02 15.42
C ASP A 142 20.91 5.30 16.78
N ALA A 143 19.76 4.79 17.21
CA ALA A 143 19.62 3.91 18.37
C ALA A 143 20.08 2.46 18.11
N GLY A 144 20.62 2.15 16.93
CA GLY A 144 21.12 0.83 16.57
C GLY A 144 20.05 -0.19 16.16
N ILE A 145 18.81 0.24 15.97
CA ILE A 145 17.70 -0.62 15.53
C ILE A 145 17.79 -0.80 14.02
N LYS A 146 17.68 -2.04 13.56
CA LYS A 146 17.60 -2.32 12.12
C LYS A 146 16.22 -1.97 11.60
N ILE A 147 16.16 -1.01 10.68
CA ILE A 147 14.92 -0.45 10.15
C ILE A 147 14.79 -0.58 8.64
N TRP A 148 13.54 -0.58 8.21
CA TRP A 148 13.12 -0.47 6.81
C TRP A 148 12.16 0.70 6.68
N VAL A 149 12.48 1.67 5.81
CA VAL A 149 11.65 2.88 5.62
C VAL A 149 11.10 2.87 4.21
N GLY A 150 9.79 3.08 4.07
CA GLY A 150 9.12 3.08 2.77
C GLY A 150 7.66 3.53 2.83
N GLY A 151 6.84 2.98 1.96
CA GLY A 151 5.43 3.32 1.81
C GLY A 151 5.20 4.38 0.73
N ASN A 152 4.44 5.43 1.03
CA ASN A 152 4.13 6.50 0.07
C ASN A 152 5.37 7.36 -0.31
N ILE A 153 6.49 7.18 0.35
CA ILE A 153 7.79 7.77 0.05
C ILE A 153 8.80 6.68 -0.28
N GLY A 154 9.64 6.93 -1.28
CA GLY A 154 10.77 6.06 -1.61
C GLY A 154 10.37 4.85 -2.45
N ILE A 155 10.88 3.69 -2.07
CA ILE A 155 10.82 2.44 -2.83
C ILE A 155 9.78 1.50 -2.19
N SER A 156 9.10 0.70 -3.01
CA SER A 156 8.28 -0.42 -2.52
C SER A 156 9.13 -1.36 -1.65
N LEU A 157 8.65 -1.69 -0.46
CA LEU A 157 9.32 -2.65 0.41
C LEU A 157 8.99 -4.11 0.09
N LEU A 158 8.08 -4.39 -0.85
CA LEU A 158 7.79 -5.75 -1.29
C LEU A 158 9.05 -6.46 -1.81
N GLU A 159 9.90 -5.75 -2.58
CA GLU A 159 11.16 -6.32 -3.10
C GLU A 159 12.17 -6.68 -1.98
N ASN A 160 11.97 -6.15 -0.79
CA ASN A 160 12.84 -6.40 0.36
C ASN A 160 12.24 -7.39 1.36
N LEU A 161 11.04 -7.87 1.14
CA LEU A 161 10.26 -8.64 2.11
C LEU A 161 11.03 -9.86 2.65
N GLU A 162 11.74 -10.60 1.78
CA GLU A 162 12.56 -11.75 2.17
C GLU A 162 13.77 -11.40 3.07
N LYS A 163 14.18 -10.13 3.07
CA LYS A 163 15.32 -9.64 3.88
C LYS A 163 14.87 -9.10 5.24
N ILE A 164 13.56 -8.80 5.38
CA ILE A 164 12.99 -8.28 6.62
C ILE A 164 12.87 -9.42 7.62
N LYS A 165 13.41 -9.22 8.82
CA LYS A 165 13.39 -10.20 9.90
C LYS A 165 12.35 -9.82 10.96
N PRO A 166 11.85 -10.78 11.76
CA PRO A 166 10.86 -10.49 12.81
C PRO A 166 11.32 -9.48 13.88
N ASP A 167 12.61 -9.32 14.05
CA ASP A 167 13.21 -8.40 15.04
C ASP A 167 13.61 -7.04 14.42
N ASP A 168 13.42 -6.87 13.10
CA ASP A 168 13.56 -5.57 12.45
C ASP A 168 12.35 -4.69 12.77
N VAL A 169 12.39 -3.42 12.41
CA VAL A 169 11.25 -2.49 12.50
C VAL A 169 10.98 -1.89 11.12
N VAL A 170 9.73 -1.87 10.71
CA VAL A 170 9.29 -1.23 9.46
C VAL A 170 8.62 0.09 9.78
N VAL A 171 9.03 1.18 9.11
CA VAL A 171 8.47 2.52 9.26
C VAL A 171 7.90 2.95 7.92
N LEU A 172 6.57 3.12 7.84
CA LEU A 172 5.86 3.41 6.60
C LEU A 172 5.14 4.75 6.64
N GLU A 173 5.38 5.57 5.63
CA GLU A 173 4.44 6.63 5.30
C GLU A 173 3.23 6.03 4.59
N ILE A 174 2.02 6.30 5.09
CA ILE A 174 0.79 5.73 4.52
C ILE A 174 -0.18 6.85 4.13
N SER A 175 -0.55 6.90 2.85
CA SER A 175 -1.55 7.83 2.33
C SER A 175 -2.98 7.39 2.67
N SER A 176 -3.95 8.31 2.57
CA SER A 176 -5.37 7.96 2.73
C SER A 176 -5.84 6.92 1.71
N PHE A 177 -5.32 6.97 0.49
CA PHE A 177 -5.66 6.00 -0.57
C PHE A 177 -5.14 4.59 -0.27
N GLN A 178 -3.95 4.48 0.31
CA GLN A 178 -3.40 3.20 0.75
C GLN A 178 -4.16 2.64 1.95
N LEU A 179 -4.63 3.50 2.87
CA LEU A 179 -5.42 3.10 4.03
C LEU A 179 -6.79 2.53 3.63
N GLU A 180 -7.39 2.98 2.52
CA GLU A 180 -8.62 2.37 1.99
C GLU A 180 -8.44 0.89 1.64
N TYR A 181 -7.26 0.50 1.15
CA TYR A 181 -6.93 -0.90 0.87
C TYR A 181 -6.59 -1.69 2.13
N LEU A 182 -5.95 -1.09 3.13
CA LEU A 182 -5.74 -1.73 4.42
C LEU A 182 -7.05 -1.99 5.15
N ALA A 183 -8.04 -1.08 5.03
CA ALA A 183 -9.38 -1.27 5.55
C ALA A 183 -10.08 -2.50 4.93
N ARG A 184 -9.86 -2.79 3.64
CA ARG A 184 -10.44 -3.95 2.96
C ARG A 184 -9.93 -5.29 3.50
N ILE A 185 -8.73 -5.31 4.05
CA ILE A 185 -8.11 -6.49 4.65
C ILE A 185 -8.13 -6.46 6.18
N GLU A 186 -8.84 -5.48 6.77
CA GLU A 186 -9.02 -5.32 8.21
C GLU A 186 -7.70 -5.29 8.99
N MET A 187 -6.71 -4.56 8.47
CA MET A 187 -5.39 -4.44 9.09
C MET A 187 -5.01 -2.99 9.38
N SER A 188 -4.38 -2.79 10.53
CA SER A 188 -3.73 -1.53 10.94
C SER A 188 -2.29 -1.79 11.38
N PRO A 189 -1.39 -0.78 11.35
CA PRO A 189 -0.04 -0.91 11.90
C PRO A 189 -0.04 -1.24 13.41
N HIS A 190 1.02 -1.87 13.90
CA HIS A 190 1.23 -2.12 15.34
C HIS A 190 1.40 -0.81 16.11
N ILE A 191 2.05 0.18 15.51
CA ILE A 191 2.12 1.55 16.04
C ILE A 191 1.64 2.48 14.93
N SER A 192 0.61 3.26 15.22
CA SER A 192 0.05 4.24 14.31
C SER A 192 0.35 5.65 14.79
N ILE A 193 0.85 6.51 13.90
CA ILE A 193 1.09 7.92 14.18
C ILE A 193 0.22 8.75 13.24
N VAL A 194 -0.62 9.63 13.81
CA VAL A 194 -1.45 10.55 13.04
C VAL A 194 -1.05 11.98 13.36
N THR A 195 -0.47 12.67 12.39
CA THR A 195 0.12 14.01 12.60
C THR A 195 -0.93 15.12 12.70
N ASN A 196 -1.89 15.14 11.79
CA ASN A 196 -2.98 16.12 11.74
C ASN A 196 -4.00 15.76 10.67
N ILE A 197 -5.19 16.37 10.76
CA ILE A 197 -6.27 16.25 9.76
C ILE A 197 -6.67 17.65 9.29
N ALA A 198 -6.40 17.96 8.04
CA ALA A 198 -6.84 19.18 7.35
C ALA A 198 -7.38 18.84 5.97
N PRO A 199 -8.24 19.67 5.36
CA PRO A 199 -8.79 19.40 4.02
C PRO A 199 -7.69 19.11 3.00
N ASN A 200 -7.77 17.94 2.37
CA ASN A 200 -6.86 17.51 1.31
C ASN A 200 -7.52 16.41 0.48
N HIS A 201 -7.16 16.30 -0.81
CA HIS A 201 -7.65 15.26 -1.72
C HIS A 201 -9.18 15.14 -1.80
N LEU A 202 -9.92 16.25 -1.63
CA LEU A 202 -11.38 16.26 -1.68
C LEU A 202 -11.93 16.06 -3.10
N ASP A 203 -11.11 16.32 -4.12
CA ASP A 203 -11.38 15.92 -5.50
C ASP A 203 -11.64 14.42 -5.61
N ARG A 204 -10.95 13.60 -4.82
CA ARG A 204 -11.07 12.14 -4.79
C ARG A 204 -12.00 11.63 -3.68
N HIS A 205 -11.80 12.05 -2.44
CA HIS A 205 -12.62 11.60 -1.31
C HIS A 205 -14.04 12.19 -1.29
N LYS A 206 -14.29 13.26 -2.06
CA LYS A 206 -15.56 14.00 -2.19
C LYS A 206 -15.93 14.80 -0.95
N THR A 207 -15.81 14.24 0.26
CA THR A 207 -16.14 14.93 1.53
C THR A 207 -15.05 14.78 2.56
N MET A 208 -15.05 15.65 3.56
CA MET A 208 -14.14 15.53 4.72
C MET A 208 -14.40 14.27 5.52
N GLU A 209 -15.65 13.86 5.66
CA GLU A 209 -16.06 12.66 6.37
C GLU A 209 -15.42 11.41 5.73
N ASN A 210 -15.47 11.31 4.41
CA ASN A 210 -14.83 10.20 3.67
C ASN A 210 -13.30 10.22 3.83
N TYR A 211 -12.69 11.41 3.76
CA TYR A 211 -11.25 11.56 3.96
C TYR A 211 -10.81 11.17 5.38
N ILE A 212 -11.56 11.61 6.40
CA ILE A 212 -11.35 11.25 7.80
C ILE A 212 -11.53 9.74 7.98
N GLY A 213 -12.61 9.18 7.43
CA GLY A 213 -12.90 7.74 7.47
C GLY A 213 -11.77 6.90 6.88
N ALA A 214 -11.27 7.29 5.71
CA ALA A 214 -10.13 6.62 5.08
C ALA A 214 -8.88 6.65 5.99
N LYS A 215 -8.58 7.79 6.64
CA LYS A 215 -7.44 7.88 7.55
C LYS A 215 -7.64 7.14 8.87
N LYS A 216 -8.87 7.09 9.38
CA LYS A 216 -9.19 6.38 10.62
C LYS A 216 -8.89 4.88 10.54
N ALA A 217 -8.86 4.30 9.34
CA ALA A 217 -8.46 2.92 9.12
C ALA A 217 -7.05 2.60 9.66
N ILE A 218 -6.18 3.60 9.85
CA ILE A 218 -4.84 3.37 10.41
C ILE A 218 -4.88 2.85 11.87
N ILE A 219 -5.95 3.15 12.61
CA ILE A 219 -6.13 2.71 14.00
C ILE A 219 -7.29 1.74 14.18
N HIS A 220 -8.23 1.70 13.22
CA HIS A 220 -9.52 1.03 13.40
C HIS A 220 -9.43 -0.49 13.63
N TYR A 221 -8.41 -1.12 13.08
CA TYR A 221 -8.18 -2.57 13.17
C TYR A 221 -7.00 -2.93 14.09
N GLN A 222 -6.58 -2.00 14.95
CA GLN A 222 -5.56 -2.26 15.96
C GLN A 222 -6.08 -3.24 17.01
N GLN A 223 -5.17 -4.06 17.56
CA GLN A 223 -5.44 -4.99 18.64
C GLN A 223 -5.04 -4.37 20.00
N GLU A 224 -5.36 -5.03 21.10
CA GLU A 224 -5.08 -4.53 22.45
C GLU A 224 -3.59 -4.19 22.71
N ASP A 225 -2.67 -4.90 22.06
CA ASP A 225 -1.21 -4.67 22.18
C ASP A 225 -0.66 -3.63 21.20
N ASP A 226 -1.50 -3.04 20.36
CA ASP A 226 -1.12 -2.01 19.39
C ASP A 226 -1.25 -0.60 20.00
N TYR A 227 -0.57 0.38 19.42
CA TYR A 227 -0.53 1.75 19.96
C TYR A 227 -0.92 2.79 18.91
N ALA A 228 -1.75 3.74 19.31
CA ALA A 228 -2.07 4.93 18.54
C ALA A 228 -1.44 6.18 19.17
N ILE A 229 -0.65 6.90 18.39
CA ILE A 229 -0.04 8.20 18.77
C ILE A 229 -0.71 9.27 17.92
N MET A 230 -1.45 10.16 18.56
CA MET A 230 -2.21 11.21 17.89
C MET A 230 -1.83 12.58 18.38
N ASN A 231 -1.85 13.56 17.47
CA ASN A 231 -1.64 14.95 17.84
C ASN A 231 -2.83 15.47 18.65
N TYR A 232 -2.63 15.70 19.94
CA TYR A 232 -3.66 16.13 20.86
C TYR A 232 -4.19 17.55 20.56
N ASP A 233 -3.42 18.39 19.88
CA ASP A 233 -3.85 19.75 19.50
C ASP A 233 -4.78 19.75 18.27
N ASP A 234 -4.90 18.65 17.55
CA ASP A 234 -5.81 18.54 16.42
C ASP A 234 -7.25 18.26 16.87
N PRO A 235 -8.21 19.17 16.58
CA PRO A 235 -9.60 19.03 17.06
C PRO A 235 -10.34 17.82 16.45
N THR A 236 -9.90 17.30 15.31
CA THR A 236 -10.47 16.11 14.68
C THR A 236 -9.96 14.88 15.39
N LEU A 237 -8.65 14.80 15.66
CA LEU A 237 -8.02 13.65 16.30
C LEU A 237 -8.46 13.49 17.76
N LYS A 238 -8.72 14.57 18.47
CA LYS A 238 -9.33 14.53 19.83
C LYS A 238 -10.64 13.71 19.87
N LYS A 239 -11.39 13.66 18.78
CA LYS A 239 -12.66 12.93 18.71
C LYS A 239 -12.48 11.43 18.41
N TRP A 240 -11.23 10.97 18.20
CA TRP A 240 -10.93 9.58 17.94
C TRP A 240 -10.60 8.81 19.24
N GLU A 241 -10.48 9.53 20.37
CA GLU A 241 -10.34 8.94 21.70
C GLU A 241 -11.67 8.24 22.09
N GLY A 242 -11.64 6.94 22.41
CA GLY A 242 -12.78 6.15 22.87
C GLY A 242 -12.77 4.74 22.32
#